data_de733df8c43fff6970f3c8032b1b6dcc
#
_entry.id   de733df8c43fff6970f3c8032b1b6dcc
#
_cell.length_a   1.000
_cell.length_b   1.000
_cell.length_c   1.000
_cell.angle_alpha   90.00
_cell.angle_beta   90.00
_cell.angle_gamma   90.00
#
_symmetry.space_group_name_H-M   'P 1'
#
loop_
_entity.id
_entity.type
_entity.pdbx_description
1 polymer ?
#
loop_
_entity_poly.entity_id
_entity_poly.type
_entity_poly.pdbx_seq_one_letter_code
_entity_poly.pdbx_strand_id
1 'polypeptide(L)'
;MAGKVRGIVMDALDERKLAEWWCSVLGYRMKLGTAHEMKGKWLGSIEDPADEGPRIWFMPVPESKTIKNRMHVDILGDVDEILALGATLVAESTPETPWFVLADPEGNEFCVSTGEDVLT
;
A
#
# COMPACT_ATOMS: atom_id res chain seq x y z
N MET A 1 27.12 -4.89 6.26
CA MET A 1 25.78 -4.27 6.39
C MET A 1 25.19 -4.58 7.76
N ALA A 2 24.51 -3.63 8.35
CA ALA A 2 23.91 -3.80 9.66
C ALA A 2 22.45 -4.29 9.59
N GLY A 3 21.76 -4.09 8.48
CA GLY A 3 20.36 -4.49 8.35
C GLY A 3 19.92 -4.68 6.91
N LYS A 4 18.71 -5.22 6.75
CA LYS A 4 18.16 -5.56 5.46
C LYS A 4 16.65 -5.34 5.52
N VAL A 5 16.07 -4.72 4.50
CA VAL A 5 14.61 -4.56 4.44
C VAL A 5 13.98 -5.92 4.17
N ARG A 6 13.05 -6.32 5.05
CA ARG A 6 12.30 -7.57 4.91
C ARG A 6 10.94 -7.35 4.28
N GLY A 7 10.38 -6.17 4.42
CA GLY A 7 9.10 -5.84 3.87
C GLY A 7 8.62 -4.49 4.39
N ILE A 8 7.39 -4.17 4.06
CA ILE A 8 6.71 -2.94 4.46
C ILE A 8 5.59 -3.33 5.42
N VAL A 9 5.33 -2.52 6.44
CA VAL A 9 4.23 -2.74 7.36
C VAL A 9 3.29 -1.55 7.26
N MET A 10 2.00 -1.83 7.09
CA MET A 10 0.96 -0.80 7.12
C MET A 10 0.07 -1.04 8.34
N ASP A 11 -0.14 0.02 9.11
CA ASP A 11 -1.09 0.00 10.21
C ASP A 11 -2.50 0.21 9.66
N ALA A 12 -3.48 -0.46 10.25
CA ALA A 12 -4.85 -0.39 9.75
C ALA A 12 -5.86 -0.65 10.86
N LEU A 13 -7.02 -0.01 10.76
CA LEU A 13 -8.15 -0.31 11.63
C LEU A 13 -8.76 -1.65 11.26
N ASP A 14 -8.89 -1.92 9.96
CA ASP A 14 -9.37 -3.19 9.42
C ASP A 14 -8.26 -3.75 8.53
N GLU A 15 -7.31 -4.41 9.15
CA GLU A 15 -6.08 -4.87 8.51
C GLU A 15 -6.33 -5.86 7.38
N ARG A 16 -7.29 -6.75 7.56
CA ARG A 16 -7.58 -7.76 6.53
C ARG A 16 -8.25 -7.14 5.32
N LYS A 17 -9.20 -6.24 5.54
CA LYS A 17 -9.89 -5.56 4.45
C LYS A 17 -8.93 -4.67 3.66
N LEU A 18 -8.03 -3.98 4.35
CA LEU A 18 -7.02 -3.16 3.68
C LEU A 18 -6.07 -4.04 2.87
N ALA A 19 -5.67 -5.19 3.41
CA ALA A 19 -4.82 -6.14 2.70
C ALA A 19 -5.49 -6.62 1.40
N GLU A 20 -6.76 -6.94 1.45
CA GLU A 20 -7.53 -7.37 0.28
C GLU A 20 -7.59 -6.25 -0.78
N TRP A 21 -7.76 -5.00 -0.34
CA TRP A 21 -7.78 -3.86 -1.24
C TRP A 21 -6.43 -3.71 -1.97
N TRP A 22 -5.33 -3.78 -1.23
CA TRP A 22 -4.00 -3.67 -1.84
C TRP A 22 -3.71 -4.84 -2.78
N CYS A 23 -4.23 -6.03 -2.50
CA CYS A 23 -4.14 -7.14 -3.44
C CYS A 23 -4.81 -6.79 -4.77
N SER A 24 -5.95 -6.10 -4.72
CA SER A 24 -6.66 -5.69 -5.94
C SER A 24 -5.86 -4.66 -6.75
N VAL A 25 -5.15 -3.76 -6.08
CA VAL A 25 -4.32 -2.75 -6.75
C VAL A 25 -3.07 -3.37 -7.37
N LEU A 26 -2.38 -4.22 -6.62
CA LEU A 26 -1.05 -4.69 -6.99
C LEU A 26 -1.03 -6.02 -7.73
N GLY A 27 -2.16 -6.73 -7.79
CA GLY A 27 -2.16 -8.10 -8.29
C GLY A 27 -1.46 -9.05 -7.33
N TYR A 28 -1.40 -8.70 -6.06
CA TYR A 28 -0.82 -9.54 -5.01
C TYR A 28 -1.85 -10.54 -4.51
N ARG A 29 -1.38 -11.49 -3.70
CA ARG A 29 -2.25 -12.48 -3.05
C ARG A 29 -1.98 -12.50 -1.55
N MET A 30 -2.98 -12.93 -0.78
CA MET A 30 -2.80 -13.16 0.64
C MET A 30 -1.78 -14.28 0.84
N LYS A 31 -0.83 -14.07 1.75
CA LYS A 31 0.19 -15.08 2.05
C LYS A 31 -0.41 -16.13 2.97
N LEU A 32 -0.64 -17.32 2.42
CA LEU A 32 -1.23 -18.42 3.18
C LEU A 32 -0.23 -19.02 4.17
N GLY A 33 -0.74 -19.44 5.33
CA GLY A 33 0.05 -20.14 6.33
C GLY A 33 0.91 -19.25 7.22
N THR A 34 0.92 -17.93 6.98
CA THR A 34 1.70 -16.98 7.81
C THR A 34 0.85 -16.01 8.60
N ALA A 35 -0.48 -16.13 8.49
CA ALA A 35 -1.37 -15.29 9.28
C ALA A 35 -1.29 -15.70 10.75
N HIS A 36 -1.20 -14.71 11.61
CA HIS A 36 -1.21 -14.91 13.07
C HIS A 36 -2.38 -14.17 13.67
N GLU A 37 -2.81 -14.64 14.82
CA GLU A 37 -3.75 -13.88 15.61
C GLU A 37 -3.00 -13.18 16.72
N MET A 38 -3.22 -11.88 16.84
CA MET A 38 -2.70 -11.09 17.96
C MET A 38 -3.88 -10.38 18.60
N LYS A 39 -4.20 -10.74 19.85
CA LYS A 39 -5.35 -10.19 20.58
C LYS A 39 -6.65 -10.30 19.77
N GLY A 40 -6.86 -11.46 19.11
CA GLY A 40 -8.04 -11.71 18.31
C GLY A 40 -8.07 -11.04 16.95
N LYS A 41 -6.97 -10.41 16.54
CA LYS A 41 -6.87 -9.73 15.24
C LYS A 41 -6.00 -10.51 14.27
N TRP A 42 -6.36 -10.46 13.00
CA TRP A 42 -5.54 -11.05 11.95
C TRP A 42 -4.27 -10.22 11.80
N LEU A 43 -3.15 -10.89 11.74
CA LEU A 43 -1.85 -10.28 11.46
C LEU A 43 -1.23 -11.10 10.34
N GLY A 44 -1.24 -10.56 9.14
CA GLY A 44 -0.75 -11.29 7.99
C GLY A 44 -0.10 -10.39 6.96
N SER A 45 0.22 -10.97 5.84
CA SER A 45 0.89 -10.26 4.77
C SER A 45 0.32 -10.62 3.40
N ILE A 46 0.65 -9.78 2.43
CA ILE A 46 0.38 -10.06 1.02
C ILE A 46 1.71 -10.15 0.30
N GLU A 47 1.72 -10.89 -0.80
CA GLU A 47 2.94 -11.13 -1.56
C GLU A 47 2.68 -11.05 -3.05
N ASP A 48 3.71 -10.68 -3.79
CA ASP A 48 3.69 -10.71 -5.24
C ASP A 48 3.84 -12.16 -5.71
N PRO A 49 2.89 -12.71 -6.48
CA PRO A 49 3.03 -14.08 -6.99
C PRO A 49 4.28 -14.28 -7.85
N ALA A 50 4.77 -13.22 -8.49
CA ALA A 50 5.99 -13.25 -9.31
C ALA A 50 7.26 -13.06 -8.49
N ASP A 51 7.14 -12.77 -7.19
CA ASP A 51 8.26 -12.53 -6.28
C ASP A 51 9.19 -11.41 -6.76
N GLU A 52 8.61 -10.38 -7.36
CA GLU A 52 9.35 -9.21 -7.86
C GLU A 52 9.18 -7.99 -6.96
N GLY A 53 8.02 -7.84 -6.34
CA GLY A 53 7.73 -6.73 -5.44
C GLY A 53 7.90 -7.09 -3.98
N PRO A 54 7.90 -6.07 -3.10
CA PRO A 54 8.09 -6.30 -1.67
C PRO A 54 6.87 -6.93 -1.01
N ARG A 55 7.11 -7.73 0.02
CA ARG A 55 6.03 -8.20 0.89
C ARG A 55 5.50 -7.04 1.72
N ILE A 56 4.19 -7.02 1.93
CA ILE A 56 3.54 -5.99 2.74
C ILE A 56 2.77 -6.70 3.86
N TRP A 57 3.09 -6.32 5.10
CA TRP A 57 2.40 -6.79 6.30
C TRP A 57 1.35 -5.77 6.71
N PHE A 58 0.32 -6.22 7.42
CA PHE A 58 -0.73 -5.34 7.92
C PHE A 58 -0.89 -5.55 9.42
N MET A 59 -0.78 -4.46 10.17
CA MET A 59 -0.80 -4.49 11.64
C MET A 59 -2.08 -3.82 12.13
N PRO A 60 -2.89 -4.54 12.93
CA PRO A 60 -4.09 -3.91 13.50
C PRO A 60 -3.72 -2.87 14.55
N VAL A 61 -4.29 -1.69 14.44
CA VAL A 61 -4.09 -0.59 15.39
C VAL A 61 -5.46 -0.02 15.78
N PRO A 62 -5.59 0.56 16.99
CA PRO A 62 -6.87 1.10 17.44
C PRO A 62 -7.18 2.49 16.91
N GLU A 63 -6.19 3.25 16.44
CA GLU A 63 -6.38 4.63 16.01
C GLU A 63 -6.47 4.74 14.50
N SER A 64 -7.32 5.66 14.04
CA SER A 64 -7.35 6.04 12.64
C SER A 64 -6.18 6.95 12.30
N LYS A 65 -5.83 6.97 11.02
CA LYS A 65 -4.77 7.85 10.51
C LYS A 65 -5.26 9.30 10.53
N THR A 66 -4.43 10.21 11.05
CA THR A 66 -4.77 11.64 11.12
C THR A 66 -3.71 12.54 10.49
N ILE A 67 -2.45 12.09 10.47
CA ILE A 67 -1.33 12.89 9.98
C ILE A 67 -0.85 12.28 8.66
N LYS A 68 -0.40 13.16 7.75
CA LYS A 68 0.13 12.72 6.45
C LYS A 68 1.31 11.75 6.65
N ASN A 69 1.36 10.70 5.83
CA ASN A 69 2.47 9.74 5.85
C ASN A 69 3.78 10.45 5.53
N ARG A 70 4.84 10.06 6.19
CA ARG A 70 6.19 10.54 5.86
C ARG A 70 6.90 9.60 4.91
N MET A 71 6.52 8.33 4.89
CA MET A 71 6.99 7.35 3.91
C MET A 71 5.84 6.97 3.01
N HIS A 72 6.08 6.91 1.72
CA HIS A 72 5.05 6.60 0.73
C HIS A 72 5.45 5.39 -0.09
N VAL A 73 4.46 4.56 -0.42
CA VAL A 73 4.64 3.55 -1.45
C VAL A 73 4.51 4.26 -2.80
N ASP A 74 5.38 3.93 -3.73
CA ASP A 74 5.38 4.51 -5.07
C ASP A 74 4.96 3.44 -6.07
N ILE A 75 3.85 3.69 -6.76
CA ILE A 75 3.20 2.71 -7.63
C ILE A 75 3.38 3.12 -9.09
N LEU A 76 3.80 2.17 -9.91
CA LEU A 76 3.69 2.30 -11.36
C LEU A 76 2.32 1.75 -11.74
N GLY A 77 1.46 2.56 -12.31
CA GLY A 77 0.12 2.08 -12.61
C GLY A 77 -0.78 3.12 -13.24
N ASP A 78 -2.04 2.75 -13.36
CA ASP A 78 -3.08 3.57 -13.99
C ASP A 78 -3.92 4.22 -12.90
N VAL A 79 -3.87 5.55 -12.84
CA VAL A 79 -4.59 6.32 -11.81
C VAL A 79 -6.09 6.06 -11.87
N ASP A 80 -6.67 6.04 -13.07
CA ASP A 80 -8.12 5.87 -13.20
C ASP A 80 -8.57 4.49 -12.72
N GLU A 81 -7.80 3.45 -13.01
CA GLU A 81 -8.12 2.11 -12.52
C GLU A 81 -8.06 2.05 -10.99
N ILE A 82 -7.04 2.67 -10.40
CA ILE A 82 -6.88 2.66 -8.95
C ILE A 82 -7.99 3.45 -8.28
N LEU A 83 -8.37 4.59 -8.84
CA LEU A 83 -9.51 5.36 -8.34
C LEU A 83 -10.80 4.57 -8.43
N ALA A 84 -10.99 3.81 -9.52
CA ALA A 84 -12.18 2.97 -9.68
C ALA A 84 -12.25 1.86 -8.62
N LEU A 85 -11.11 1.46 -8.06
CA LEU A 85 -11.06 0.48 -6.96
C LEU A 85 -11.39 1.09 -5.60
N GLY A 86 -11.52 2.40 -5.50
CA GLY A 86 -11.93 3.06 -4.28
C GLY A 86 -10.88 3.96 -3.62
N ALA A 87 -9.77 4.21 -4.29
CA ALA A 87 -8.80 5.19 -3.81
C ALA A 87 -9.37 6.60 -3.93
N THR A 88 -8.82 7.53 -3.15
CA THR A 88 -9.20 8.93 -3.18
C THR A 88 -8.05 9.74 -3.80
N LEU A 89 -8.38 10.70 -4.66
CA LEU A 89 -7.37 11.60 -5.21
C LEU A 89 -7.02 12.66 -4.18
N VAL A 90 -5.74 12.79 -3.84
CA VAL A 90 -5.24 13.79 -2.89
C VAL A 90 -4.62 14.97 -3.64
N ALA A 91 -3.80 14.70 -4.65
CA ALA A 91 -3.17 15.75 -5.45
C ALA A 91 -2.91 15.27 -6.86
N GLU A 92 -3.18 16.14 -7.83
CA GLU A 92 -2.90 15.85 -9.23
C GLU A 92 -1.43 16.08 -9.55
N SER A 93 -0.96 15.46 -10.63
CA SER A 93 0.39 15.69 -11.09
C SER A 93 0.55 17.12 -11.62
N THR A 94 1.75 17.68 -11.48
CA THR A 94 2.12 18.99 -12.00
C THR A 94 3.45 18.85 -12.72
N PRO A 95 3.88 19.87 -13.48
CA PRO A 95 5.21 19.82 -14.13
C PRO A 95 6.35 19.65 -13.11
N GLU A 96 6.19 20.17 -11.89
CA GLU A 96 7.20 20.07 -10.84
C GLU A 96 7.12 18.76 -10.07
N THR A 97 5.92 18.17 -9.98
CA THR A 97 5.70 16.90 -9.30
C THR A 97 4.90 15.99 -10.26
N PRO A 98 5.58 15.33 -11.21
CA PRO A 98 4.89 14.61 -12.28
C PRO A 98 4.34 13.24 -11.85
N TRP A 99 3.73 13.17 -10.71
CA TRP A 99 3.03 12.00 -10.20
C TRP A 99 1.76 12.45 -9.48
N PHE A 100 0.81 11.51 -9.34
CA PHE A 100 -0.42 11.74 -8.59
C PHE A 100 -0.23 11.23 -7.17
N VAL A 101 -0.90 11.88 -6.22
CA VAL A 101 -0.97 11.37 -4.85
C VAL A 101 -2.39 10.92 -4.59
N LEU A 102 -2.54 9.67 -4.21
CA LEU A 102 -3.81 9.05 -3.87
C LEU A 102 -3.78 8.60 -2.42
N ALA A 103 -4.96 8.28 -1.89
CA ALA A 103 -5.07 7.67 -0.57
C ALA A 103 -5.83 6.36 -0.68
N ASP A 104 -5.40 5.36 0.10
CA ASP A 104 -6.10 4.09 0.18
C ASP A 104 -7.38 4.25 1.05
N PRO A 105 -8.22 3.21 1.19
CA PRO A 105 -9.47 3.33 1.95
C PRO A 105 -9.31 3.73 3.41
N GLU A 106 -8.13 3.60 3.98
CA GLU A 106 -7.86 4.05 5.34
C GLU A 106 -7.09 5.38 5.40
N GLY A 107 -6.91 6.04 4.26
CA GLY A 107 -6.29 7.35 4.19
C GLY A 107 -4.78 7.34 4.05
N ASN A 108 -4.15 6.20 3.83
CA ASN A 108 -2.71 6.15 3.62
C ASN A 108 -2.37 6.72 2.24
N GLU A 109 -1.57 7.78 2.21
CA GLU A 109 -1.16 8.39 0.95
C GLU A 109 -0.10 7.54 0.26
N PHE A 110 -0.23 7.44 -1.06
CA PHE A 110 0.76 6.78 -1.92
C PHE A 110 0.82 7.52 -3.25
N CYS A 111 1.92 7.35 -3.96
CA CYS A 111 2.13 8.03 -5.23
C CYS A 111 1.92 7.07 -6.39
N VAL A 112 1.39 7.60 -7.48
CA VAL A 112 1.17 6.81 -8.69
C VAL A 112 1.75 7.56 -9.88
N SER A 113 2.55 6.88 -10.68
CA SER A 113 3.07 7.41 -11.93
C SER A 113 2.90 6.36 -13.03
N THR A 114 2.99 6.80 -14.29
CA THR A 114 2.89 5.89 -15.42
C THR A 114 4.17 5.12 -15.68
N GLY A 115 5.24 5.44 -14.97
CA GLY A 115 6.52 4.78 -15.16
C GLY A 115 7.40 5.45 -16.21
N GLU A 116 6.95 6.54 -16.80
CA GLU A 116 7.72 7.25 -17.80
C GLU A 116 8.62 8.29 -17.13
N ASP A 117 9.82 7.86 -16.73
CA ASP A 117 10.94 8.74 -16.36
C ASP A 117 10.80 9.59 -15.11
N VAL A 118 9.84 9.28 -14.26
CA VAL A 118 9.60 10.14 -13.11
C VAL A 118 10.66 9.96 -12.03
N LEU A 119 11.07 8.72 -11.78
CA LEU A 119 12.02 8.41 -10.71
C LEU A 119 13.20 7.53 -11.17
N THR A 120 13.46 7.55 -12.45
CA THR A 120 14.56 6.76 -13.01
C THR A 120 15.80 7.58 -13.27
#